data_037c4a0fba3b6a6091b32699053b0c4c
#
_entry.id   037c4a0fba3b6a6091b32699053b0c4c
#
_cell.length_a   1.000
_cell.length_b   1.000
_cell.length_c   1.000
_cell.angle_alpha   90.00
_cell.angle_beta   90.00
_cell.angle_gamma   90.00
#
_symmetry.space_group_name_H-M   'P 1'
#
loop_
_entity.id
_entity.type
_entity.pdbx_description
1 polymer ?
#
loop_
_entity_poly.entity_id
_entity_poly.type
_entity_poly.pdbx_seq_one_letter_code
_entity_poly.pdbx_strand_id
1 'polypeptide(L)'
;MGLKILVFVKQVPDTQNISGNAMTPEGTVNRAALPAIFNPEDLNALELALQLKDRYNAEVIAATMGMPAAAEVLRQSLYRGADRAVLVTDRALAGADTLATSYTLSCCAKKIGGADLILCGRQAIDGDTAQTGPQIAEKLNIPQLCYVEEVKEIKEGKITLRRAIEGGYEILESPMPALLTVIDCNLPRPVNVKSLMKNKRAKTKSEIMGEYKNDPTAAEAEIAKTAAKGLLIEEWSAADIEADPERIGFAGSPTKVKQVQSVILTAGDAKTVEPTADAIAELMHELISDHTLG
;
A
#
# COMPACT_ATOMS: atom_id res chain seq x y z
N MET A 1 10.96 -8.61 -24.16
CA MET A 1 10.74 -7.47 -23.24
C MET A 1 11.11 -7.92 -21.85
N GLY A 2 11.68 -7.05 -21.01
CA GLY A 2 11.93 -7.38 -19.60
C GLY A 2 10.63 -7.48 -18.79
N LEU A 3 10.67 -8.20 -17.67
CA LEU A 3 9.54 -8.32 -16.74
C LEU A 3 9.14 -6.93 -16.21
N LYS A 4 7.84 -6.61 -16.24
CA LYS A 4 7.29 -5.36 -15.70
C LYS A 4 6.47 -5.64 -14.43
N ILE A 5 6.83 -5.01 -13.34
CA ILE A 5 6.19 -5.18 -12.03
C ILE A 5 5.60 -3.85 -11.58
N LEU A 6 4.29 -3.84 -11.31
CA LEU A 6 3.59 -2.71 -10.70
C LEU A 6 3.38 -2.99 -9.22
N VAL A 7 3.81 -2.08 -8.36
CA VAL A 7 3.58 -2.17 -6.92
C VAL A 7 2.65 -1.05 -6.47
N PHE A 8 1.50 -1.41 -5.92
CA PHE A 8 0.65 -0.44 -5.26
C PHE A 8 1.10 -0.24 -3.83
N VAL A 9 1.29 1.03 -3.46
CA VAL A 9 1.76 1.43 -2.13
C VAL A 9 0.84 2.49 -1.54
N LYS A 10 0.69 2.51 -0.23
CA LYS A 10 -0.20 3.43 0.46
C LYS A 10 0.53 4.21 1.56
N GLN A 11 0.22 5.49 1.67
CA GLN A 11 0.54 6.28 2.84
C GLN A 11 -0.58 6.10 3.88
N VAL A 12 -0.22 5.73 5.10
CA VAL A 12 -1.17 5.48 6.19
C VAL A 12 -0.77 6.27 7.44
N PRO A 13 -1.71 6.60 8.33
CA PRO A 13 -1.36 7.15 9.64
C PRO A 13 -0.61 6.09 10.48
N ASP A 14 0.39 6.53 11.23
CA ASP A 14 1.11 5.67 12.18
C ASP A 14 0.21 5.39 13.40
N THR A 15 -0.42 4.23 13.40
CA THR A 15 -1.31 3.79 14.47
C THR A 15 -0.58 3.11 15.64
N GLN A 16 0.72 2.83 15.48
CA GLN A 16 1.52 2.18 16.54
C GLN A 16 2.20 3.19 17.46
N ASN A 17 2.52 4.39 16.94
CA ASN A 17 3.19 5.44 17.70
C ASN A 17 2.24 6.61 18.02
N ILE A 18 1.20 6.32 18.79
CA ILE A 18 0.23 7.33 19.22
C ILE A 18 0.88 8.23 20.27
N SER A 19 1.26 9.45 19.91
CA SER A 19 1.71 10.46 20.85
C SER A 19 0.53 11.08 21.59
N GLY A 20 0.74 11.59 22.80
CA GLY A 20 -0.32 12.24 23.59
C GLY A 20 -1.06 13.39 22.88
N ASN A 21 -0.42 14.03 21.87
CA ASN A 21 -1.03 15.06 21.03
C ASN A 21 -1.99 14.50 19.96
N ALA A 22 -1.99 13.21 19.75
CA ALA A 22 -2.88 12.54 18.81
C ALA A 22 -4.21 12.11 19.45
N MET A 23 -4.41 12.37 20.73
CA MET A 23 -5.68 12.12 21.42
C MET A 23 -6.53 13.39 21.41
N THR A 24 -7.81 13.24 21.09
CA THR A 24 -8.78 14.33 21.26
C THR A 24 -9.13 14.48 22.74
N PRO A 25 -9.68 15.63 23.17
CA PRO A 25 -10.16 15.80 24.55
C PRO A 25 -11.19 14.75 24.97
N GLU A 26 -11.92 14.19 24.00
CA GLU A 26 -12.91 13.13 24.18
C GLU A 26 -12.29 11.73 24.28
N GLY A 27 -10.95 11.62 24.28
CA GLY A 27 -10.23 10.35 24.40
C GLY A 27 -10.21 9.50 23.11
N THR A 28 -10.52 10.10 21.96
CA THR A 28 -10.43 9.41 20.65
C THR A 28 -9.14 9.77 19.92
N VAL A 29 -8.69 8.87 19.03
CA VAL A 29 -7.48 9.13 18.24
C VAL A 29 -7.78 10.09 17.09
N ASN A 30 -7.10 11.23 17.07
CA ASN A 30 -7.10 12.15 15.93
C ASN A 30 -6.13 11.64 14.85
N ARG A 31 -6.62 10.86 13.91
CA ARG A 31 -5.81 10.28 12.84
C ARG A 31 -5.11 11.33 11.97
N ALA A 32 -5.66 12.53 11.85
CA ALA A 32 -5.04 13.62 11.09
C ALA A 32 -3.81 14.23 11.80
N ALA A 33 -3.68 14.02 13.11
CA ALA A 33 -2.53 14.46 13.90
C ALA A 33 -1.40 13.40 13.97
N LEU A 34 -1.65 12.18 13.48
CA LEU A 34 -0.63 11.13 13.44
C LEU A 34 0.38 11.37 12.29
N PRO A 35 1.66 11.06 12.51
CA PRO A 35 2.61 11.01 11.42
C PRO A 35 2.13 10.07 10.32
N ALA A 36 2.34 10.45 9.07
CA ALA A 36 2.05 9.60 7.94
C ALA A 36 3.27 8.72 7.64
N ILE A 37 3.06 7.42 7.53
CA ILE A 37 4.10 6.43 7.23
C ILE A 37 3.78 5.64 5.96
N PHE A 38 4.79 4.97 5.42
CA PHE A 38 4.62 3.95 4.40
C PHE A 38 3.91 2.74 5.03
N ASN A 39 2.84 2.24 4.40
CA ASN A 39 2.17 1.03 4.89
C ASN A 39 3.17 -0.13 4.98
N PRO A 40 3.40 -0.73 6.16
CA PRO A 40 4.43 -1.75 6.34
C PRO A 40 4.24 -2.97 5.43
N GLU A 41 3.01 -3.40 5.20
CA GLU A 41 2.74 -4.53 4.33
C GLU A 41 3.03 -4.22 2.86
N ASP A 42 2.77 -2.99 2.38
CA ASP A 42 3.16 -2.58 1.02
C ASP A 42 4.69 -2.46 0.88
N LEU A 43 5.38 -2.15 1.97
CA LEU A 43 6.84 -2.11 1.98
C LEU A 43 7.44 -3.51 1.77
N ASN A 44 6.82 -4.56 2.31
CA ASN A 44 7.18 -5.96 2.02
C ASN A 44 6.90 -6.32 0.55
N ALA A 45 5.78 -5.87 -0.01
CA ALA A 45 5.47 -6.05 -1.43
C ALA A 45 6.48 -5.36 -2.34
N LEU A 46 6.89 -4.14 -1.98
CA LEU A 46 7.96 -3.42 -2.69
C LEU A 46 9.28 -4.17 -2.61
N GLU A 47 9.65 -4.71 -1.44
CA GLU A 47 10.89 -5.48 -1.30
C GLU A 47 10.88 -6.73 -2.18
N LEU A 48 9.77 -7.48 -2.20
CA LEU A 48 9.63 -8.65 -3.09
C LEU A 48 9.79 -8.24 -4.56
N ALA A 49 9.18 -7.13 -4.99
CA ALA A 49 9.32 -6.61 -6.35
C ALA A 49 10.79 -6.24 -6.68
N LEU A 50 11.51 -5.64 -5.73
CA LEU A 50 12.92 -5.29 -5.91
C LEU A 50 13.83 -6.53 -5.93
N GLN A 51 13.52 -7.59 -5.18
CA GLN A 51 14.21 -8.88 -5.29
C GLN A 51 14.01 -9.51 -6.67
N LEU A 52 12.78 -9.45 -7.20
CA LEU A 52 12.49 -9.92 -8.56
C LEU A 52 13.18 -9.06 -9.60
N LYS A 53 13.28 -7.74 -9.40
CA LYS A 53 14.07 -6.85 -10.26
C LYS A 53 15.53 -7.27 -10.29
N ASP A 54 16.13 -7.52 -9.15
CA ASP A 54 17.55 -7.93 -9.06
C ASP A 54 17.78 -9.28 -9.76
N ARG A 55 16.81 -10.20 -9.64
CA ARG A 55 16.92 -11.56 -10.20
C ARG A 55 16.62 -11.66 -11.69
N TYR A 56 15.62 -10.90 -12.17
CA TYR A 56 15.10 -11.00 -13.53
C TYR A 56 15.32 -9.75 -14.39
N ASN A 57 16.03 -8.75 -13.88
CA ASN A 57 16.21 -7.43 -14.51
C ASN A 57 14.86 -6.78 -14.88
N ALA A 58 13.90 -6.81 -13.93
CA ALA A 58 12.58 -6.28 -14.11
C ALA A 58 12.53 -4.76 -13.99
N GLU A 59 11.56 -4.13 -14.66
CA GLU A 59 11.15 -2.74 -14.37
C GLU A 59 10.17 -2.73 -13.20
N VAL A 60 10.42 -1.93 -12.16
CA VAL A 60 9.54 -1.76 -11.00
C VAL A 60 8.93 -0.37 -11.00
N ILE A 61 7.60 -0.33 -11.06
CA ILE A 61 6.80 0.89 -11.04
C ILE A 61 6.02 0.93 -9.73
N ALA A 62 6.23 1.96 -8.90
CA ALA A 62 5.44 2.19 -7.70
C ALA A 62 4.28 3.13 -8.02
N ALA A 63 3.06 2.79 -7.60
CA ALA A 63 1.90 3.65 -7.79
C ALA A 63 1.08 3.78 -6.50
N THR A 64 0.49 4.94 -6.29
CA THR A 64 -0.41 5.21 -5.16
C THR A 64 -1.60 6.05 -5.60
N MET A 65 -2.75 5.83 -4.97
CA MET A 65 -3.91 6.72 -5.04
C MET A 65 -4.01 7.49 -3.72
N GLY A 66 -4.01 8.80 -3.77
CA GLY A 66 -4.09 9.59 -2.55
C GLY A 66 -4.03 11.11 -2.76
N MET A 67 -3.94 11.82 -1.66
CA MET A 67 -3.69 13.27 -1.66
C MET A 67 -2.27 13.54 -2.19
N PRO A 68 -1.96 14.76 -2.65
CA PRO A 68 -0.62 15.13 -3.13
C PRO A 68 0.51 14.78 -2.15
N ALA A 69 0.25 14.84 -0.83
CA ALA A 69 1.21 14.44 0.20
C ALA A 69 1.65 12.97 0.11
N ALA A 70 0.85 12.09 -0.51
CA ALA A 70 1.22 10.69 -0.72
C ALA A 70 2.38 10.51 -1.72
N ALA A 71 2.84 11.57 -2.40
CA ALA A 71 4.10 11.55 -3.15
C ALA A 71 5.30 11.11 -2.30
N GLU A 72 5.21 11.24 -0.96
CA GLU A 72 6.30 10.83 -0.07
C GLU A 72 6.57 9.33 -0.12
N VAL A 73 5.56 8.48 -0.12
CA VAL A 73 5.77 7.01 -0.23
C VAL A 73 6.33 6.62 -1.60
N LEU A 74 6.02 7.41 -2.64
CA LEU A 74 6.60 7.21 -3.96
C LEU A 74 8.09 7.59 -3.98
N ARG A 75 8.48 8.69 -3.34
CA ARG A 75 9.90 9.04 -3.16
C ARG A 75 10.64 7.94 -2.39
N GLN A 76 10.05 7.43 -1.31
CA GLN A 76 10.62 6.33 -0.55
C GLN A 76 10.77 5.04 -1.37
N SER A 77 9.85 4.79 -2.30
CA SER A 77 9.96 3.67 -3.26
C SER A 77 11.13 3.88 -4.23
N LEU A 78 11.27 5.08 -4.78
CA LEU A 78 12.40 5.45 -5.64
C LEU A 78 13.76 5.37 -4.90
N TYR A 79 13.80 5.72 -3.61
CA TYR A 79 15.02 5.64 -2.79
C TYR A 79 15.46 4.18 -2.58
N ARG A 80 14.53 3.23 -2.59
CA ARG A 80 14.81 1.80 -2.44
C ARG A 80 15.12 1.10 -3.76
N GLY A 81 14.82 1.73 -4.89
CA GLY A 81 15.22 1.22 -6.21
C GLY A 81 14.09 0.99 -7.21
N ALA A 82 12.88 1.47 -6.95
CA ALA A 82 11.86 1.57 -7.99
C ALA A 82 12.35 2.46 -9.15
N ASP A 83 11.93 2.13 -10.38
CA ASP A 83 12.37 2.85 -11.58
C ASP A 83 11.48 4.04 -11.88
N ARG A 84 10.17 3.87 -11.65
CA ARG A 84 9.14 4.88 -11.91
C ARG A 84 8.19 5.02 -10.73
N ALA A 85 7.55 6.17 -10.64
CA ALA A 85 6.59 6.48 -9.60
C ALA A 85 5.39 7.23 -10.19
N VAL A 86 4.18 6.80 -9.81
CA VAL A 86 2.91 7.33 -10.30
C VAL A 86 1.99 7.68 -9.15
N LEU A 87 1.57 8.93 -9.08
CA LEU A 87 0.55 9.41 -8.15
C LEU A 87 -0.78 9.57 -8.90
N VAL A 88 -1.80 8.86 -8.46
CA VAL A 88 -3.18 9.09 -8.89
C VAL A 88 -3.84 9.98 -7.86
N THR A 89 -4.14 11.23 -8.25
CA THR A 89 -4.70 12.23 -7.32
C THR A 89 -5.75 13.08 -8.01
N ASP A 90 -6.94 13.13 -7.41
CA ASP A 90 -8.05 13.96 -7.84
C ASP A 90 -9.00 14.14 -6.65
N ARG A 91 -9.67 15.30 -6.57
CA ARG A 91 -10.72 15.52 -5.56
C ARG A 91 -11.91 14.58 -5.74
N ALA A 92 -12.20 14.18 -6.98
CA ALA A 92 -13.26 13.23 -7.31
C ALA A 92 -13.04 11.83 -6.72
N LEU A 93 -11.79 11.48 -6.32
CA LEU A 93 -11.44 10.20 -5.72
C LEU A 93 -11.68 10.16 -4.20
N ALA A 94 -12.02 11.30 -3.58
CA ALA A 94 -12.21 11.39 -2.14
C ALA A 94 -13.38 10.53 -1.65
N GLY A 95 -13.22 9.91 -0.49
CA GLY A 95 -14.28 9.09 0.14
C GLY A 95 -14.51 7.73 -0.52
N ALA A 96 -13.55 7.27 -1.34
CA ALA A 96 -13.61 5.95 -1.96
C ALA A 96 -13.55 4.82 -0.93
N ASP A 97 -14.46 3.86 -1.03
CA ASP A 97 -14.35 2.56 -0.36
C ASP A 97 -13.41 1.61 -1.13
N THR A 98 -13.33 0.35 -0.72
CA THR A 98 -12.46 -0.63 -1.38
C THR A 98 -12.87 -0.91 -2.83
N LEU A 99 -14.15 -0.85 -3.16
CA LEU A 99 -14.66 -1.09 -4.51
C LEU A 99 -14.27 0.05 -5.47
N ALA A 100 -14.51 1.30 -5.09
CA ALA A 100 -14.14 2.47 -5.87
C ALA A 100 -12.61 2.64 -5.95
N THR A 101 -11.89 2.35 -4.86
CA THR A 101 -10.42 2.35 -4.82
C THR A 101 -9.85 1.33 -5.79
N SER A 102 -10.29 0.08 -5.74
CA SER A 102 -9.80 -0.97 -6.62
C SER A 102 -10.13 -0.72 -8.09
N TYR A 103 -11.27 -0.09 -8.38
CA TYR A 103 -11.60 0.36 -9.73
C TYR A 103 -10.59 1.42 -10.22
N THR A 104 -10.36 2.45 -9.44
CA THR A 104 -9.39 3.51 -9.76
C THR A 104 -7.99 2.95 -10.01
N LEU A 105 -7.52 2.05 -9.13
CA LEU A 105 -6.21 1.41 -9.28
C LEU A 105 -6.14 0.47 -10.48
N SER A 106 -7.25 -0.20 -10.85
CA SER A 106 -7.31 -1.00 -12.09
C SER A 106 -7.20 -0.12 -13.35
N CYS A 107 -7.82 1.07 -13.34
CA CYS A 107 -7.66 2.06 -14.42
C CYS A 107 -6.19 2.56 -14.50
N CYS A 108 -5.56 2.82 -13.36
CA CYS A 108 -4.14 3.15 -13.30
C CYS A 108 -3.26 2.05 -13.91
N ALA A 109 -3.50 0.79 -13.56
CA ALA A 109 -2.77 -0.34 -14.13
C ALA A 109 -2.93 -0.45 -15.65
N LYS A 110 -4.14 -0.21 -16.17
CA LYS A 110 -4.41 -0.16 -17.62
C LYS A 110 -3.65 0.97 -18.30
N LYS A 111 -3.65 2.16 -17.72
CA LYS A 111 -2.91 3.32 -18.25
C LYS A 111 -1.39 3.11 -18.29
N ILE A 112 -0.83 2.39 -17.34
CA ILE A 112 0.58 1.99 -17.34
C ILE A 112 0.91 1.08 -18.54
N GLY A 113 -0.10 0.52 -19.19
CA GLY A 113 0.04 -0.41 -20.31
C GLY A 113 0.16 -1.87 -19.84
N GLY A 114 -0.43 -2.19 -18.70
CA GLY A 114 -0.35 -3.51 -18.07
C GLY A 114 0.98 -3.76 -17.36
N ALA A 115 1.00 -4.83 -16.58
CA ALA A 115 2.18 -5.34 -15.90
C ALA A 115 2.12 -6.87 -15.93
N ASP A 116 3.27 -7.53 -15.94
CA ASP A 116 3.34 -9.00 -15.83
C ASP A 116 2.98 -9.46 -14.42
N LEU A 117 3.35 -8.64 -13.42
CA LEU A 117 2.99 -8.84 -12.03
C LEU A 117 2.49 -7.53 -11.42
N ILE A 118 1.43 -7.63 -10.63
CA ILE A 118 0.95 -6.55 -9.77
C ILE A 118 1.11 -7.01 -8.32
N LEU A 119 1.79 -6.23 -7.50
CA LEU A 119 2.02 -6.52 -6.09
C LEU A 119 1.40 -5.45 -5.21
N CYS A 120 0.87 -5.87 -4.08
CA CYS A 120 0.48 -5.00 -2.97
C CYS A 120 0.67 -5.76 -1.66
N GLY A 121 0.68 -5.06 -0.54
CA GLY A 121 0.57 -5.69 0.77
C GLY A 121 -0.77 -6.43 0.90
N ARG A 122 -0.86 -7.36 1.83
CA ARG A 122 -2.11 -8.05 2.14
C ARG A 122 -3.22 -7.05 2.46
N GLN A 123 -2.89 -6.01 3.24
CA GLN A 123 -3.84 -4.98 3.64
C GLN A 123 -3.14 -3.65 3.98
N ALA A 124 -3.91 -2.58 4.13
CA ALA A 124 -3.47 -1.33 4.70
C ALA A 124 -3.86 -1.29 6.19
N ILE A 125 -2.90 -0.94 7.07
CA ILE A 125 -3.08 -0.98 8.54
C ILE A 125 -4.07 0.06 9.10
N ASP A 126 -4.56 0.97 8.27
CA ASP A 126 -5.56 1.98 8.65
C ASP A 126 -7.01 1.52 8.44
N GLY A 127 -7.23 0.51 7.61
CA GLY A 127 -8.57 0.04 7.26
C GLY A 127 -8.78 -1.47 7.45
N ASP A 128 -7.71 -2.26 7.45
CA ASP A 128 -7.67 -3.71 7.74
C ASP A 128 -8.67 -4.58 6.95
N THR A 129 -9.01 -4.18 5.71
CA THR A 129 -10.04 -4.87 4.92
C THR A 129 -9.50 -6.03 4.10
N ALA A 130 -8.23 -6.02 3.72
CA ALA A 130 -7.57 -7.01 2.85
C ALA A 130 -8.28 -7.25 1.48
N GLN A 131 -9.13 -6.32 1.04
CA GLN A 131 -9.99 -6.49 -0.13
C GLN A 131 -9.45 -5.87 -1.42
N THR A 132 -8.67 -4.80 -1.32
CA THR A 132 -8.29 -3.97 -2.47
C THR A 132 -7.49 -4.75 -3.52
N GLY A 133 -6.50 -5.53 -3.11
CA GLY A 133 -5.70 -6.37 -4.02
C GLY A 133 -6.56 -7.35 -4.80
N PRO A 134 -7.31 -8.26 -4.16
CA PRO A 134 -8.21 -9.19 -4.82
C PRO A 134 -9.22 -8.51 -5.76
N GLN A 135 -9.80 -7.38 -5.37
CA GLN A 135 -10.73 -6.64 -6.21
C GLN A 135 -10.05 -6.00 -7.45
N ILE A 136 -8.78 -5.60 -7.36
CA ILE A 136 -8.02 -5.14 -8.54
C ILE A 136 -7.84 -6.29 -9.54
N ALA A 137 -7.46 -7.48 -9.05
CA ALA A 137 -7.27 -8.65 -9.89
C ALA A 137 -8.56 -9.02 -10.63
N GLU A 138 -9.70 -9.04 -9.94
CA GLU A 138 -11.01 -9.28 -10.52
C GLU A 138 -11.35 -8.26 -11.62
N LYS A 139 -11.12 -6.96 -11.38
CA LYS A 139 -11.37 -5.90 -12.36
C LYS A 139 -10.45 -5.96 -13.59
N LEU A 140 -9.30 -6.56 -13.45
CA LEU A 140 -8.33 -6.78 -14.53
C LEU A 140 -8.50 -8.16 -15.19
N ASN A 141 -9.35 -9.03 -14.63
CA ASN A 141 -9.55 -10.42 -15.06
C ASN A 141 -8.23 -11.20 -15.11
N ILE A 142 -7.43 -11.11 -14.03
CA ILE A 142 -6.18 -11.82 -13.86
C ILE A 142 -6.22 -12.67 -12.59
N PRO A 143 -5.45 -13.76 -12.53
CA PRO A 143 -5.29 -14.56 -11.32
C PRO A 143 -4.84 -13.71 -10.12
N GLN A 144 -5.37 -14.03 -8.92
CA GLN A 144 -4.91 -13.49 -7.66
C GLN A 144 -4.26 -14.58 -6.82
N LEU A 145 -3.15 -14.25 -6.18
CA LEU A 145 -2.38 -15.14 -5.32
C LEU A 145 -2.15 -14.42 -4.00
N CYS A 146 -2.92 -14.82 -2.97
CA CYS A 146 -2.91 -14.13 -1.68
C CYS A 146 -1.94 -14.78 -0.69
N TYR A 147 -1.49 -13.99 0.30
CA TYR A 147 -0.58 -14.40 1.37
C TYR A 147 0.78 -14.92 0.87
N VAL A 148 1.30 -14.29 -0.18
CA VAL A 148 2.58 -14.69 -0.79
C VAL A 148 3.74 -14.38 0.14
N GLU A 149 4.58 -15.37 0.36
CA GLU A 149 5.83 -15.28 1.12
C GLU A 149 7.06 -15.18 0.23
N GLU A 150 7.07 -15.95 -0.87
CA GLU A 150 8.26 -16.09 -1.71
C GLU A 150 7.89 -16.44 -3.15
N VAL A 151 8.55 -15.82 -4.10
CA VAL A 151 8.53 -16.24 -5.50
C VAL A 151 9.72 -17.19 -5.77
N LYS A 152 9.42 -18.44 -6.05
CA LYS A 152 10.42 -19.47 -6.32
C LYS A 152 11.02 -19.30 -7.71
N GLU A 153 10.19 -19.21 -8.75
CA GLU A 153 10.61 -19.15 -10.14
C GLU A 153 9.60 -18.40 -11.01
N ILE A 154 10.10 -17.72 -12.03
CA ILE A 154 9.31 -17.19 -13.15
C ILE A 154 9.89 -17.76 -14.42
N LYS A 155 9.09 -18.55 -15.15
CA LYS A 155 9.52 -19.22 -16.35
C LYS A 155 8.35 -19.47 -17.31
N GLU A 156 8.57 -19.32 -18.61
CA GLU A 156 7.61 -19.66 -19.68
C GLU A 156 6.21 -19.03 -19.48
N GLY A 157 6.16 -17.77 -19.00
CA GLY A 157 4.90 -17.08 -18.76
C GLY A 157 4.13 -17.53 -17.51
N LYS A 158 4.78 -18.28 -16.63
CA LYS A 158 4.23 -18.77 -15.37
C LYS A 158 5.07 -18.31 -14.19
N ILE A 159 4.43 -18.19 -13.03
CA ILE A 159 5.06 -17.92 -11.75
C ILE A 159 4.81 -19.09 -10.80
N THR A 160 5.87 -19.56 -10.18
CA THR A 160 5.81 -20.53 -9.05
C THR A 160 6.15 -19.81 -7.77
N LEU A 161 5.31 -19.91 -6.78
CA LEU A 161 5.45 -19.20 -5.51
C LEU A 161 5.03 -20.03 -4.32
N ARG A 162 5.46 -19.60 -3.12
CA ARG A 162 5.01 -20.11 -1.83
C ARG A 162 4.07 -19.09 -1.19
N ARG A 163 2.94 -19.56 -0.67
CA ARG A 163 2.03 -18.76 0.15
C ARG A 163 1.77 -19.41 1.51
N ALA A 164 1.49 -18.60 2.50
CA ALA A 164 1.07 -19.05 3.82
C ALA A 164 -0.39 -19.54 3.78
N ILE A 165 -0.63 -20.60 4.52
CA ILE A 165 -1.98 -21.10 4.88
C ILE A 165 -2.00 -21.39 6.38
N GLU A 166 -3.16 -21.62 6.95
CA GLU A 166 -3.28 -22.07 8.34
C GLU A 166 -2.54 -23.39 8.55
N GLY A 167 -1.59 -23.39 9.49
CA GLY A 167 -0.79 -24.57 9.84
C GLY A 167 0.33 -24.93 8.87
N GLY A 168 0.62 -24.09 7.84
CA GLY A 168 1.69 -24.41 6.90
C GLY A 168 1.82 -23.47 5.72
N TYR A 169 2.23 -24.04 4.58
CA TYR A 169 2.36 -23.30 3.32
C TYR A 169 1.95 -24.16 2.13
N GLU A 170 1.66 -23.50 1.03
CA GLU A 170 1.43 -24.13 -0.27
C GLU A 170 2.42 -23.62 -1.32
N ILE A 171 2.77 -24.48 -2.26
CA ILE A 171 3.48 -24.07 -3.49
C ILE A 171 2.49 -24.10 -4.63
N LEU A 172 2.32 -22.95 -5.27
CA LEU A 172 1.37 -22.76 -6.38
C LEU A 172 2.10 -22.38 -7.66
N GLU A 173 1.57 -22.83 -8.78
CA GLU A 173 1.91 -22.33 -10.11
C GLU A 173 0.71 -21.59 -10.70
N SER A 174 0.94 -20.42 -11.30
CA SER A 174 -0.09 -19.61 -11.94
C SER A 174 0.42 -19.04 -13.27
N PRO A 175 -0.44 -18.86 -14.28
CA PRO A 175 -0.09 -18.07 -15.44
C PRO A 175 0.08 -16.59 -15.06
N MET A 176 0.88 -15.88 -15.85
CA MET A 176 0.98 -14.43 -15.81
C MET A 176 0.19 -13.82 -16.97
N PRO A 177 -0.36 -12.58 -16.84
CA PRO A 177 -0.19 -11.69 -15.71
C PRO A 177 -0.96 -12.14 -14.46
N ALA A 178 -0.45 -11.79 -13.25
CA ALA A 178 -1.06 -12.15 -12.00
C ALA A 178 -0.91 -11.03 -10.95
N LEU A 179 -1.82 -10.99 -9.97
CA LEU A 179 -1.72 -10.10 -8.81
C LEU A 179 -1.36 -10.90 -7.56
N LEU A 180 -0.38 -10.41 -6.81
CA LEU A 180 0.09 -10.98 -5.57
C LEU A 180 -0.22 -10.05 -4.39
N THR A 181 -0.82 -10.59 -3.32
CA THR A 181 -0.81 -9.89 -2.03
C THR A 181 0.25 -10.51 -1.13
N VAL A 182 1.17 -9.67 -0.65
CA VAL A 182 2.40 -10.09 0.04
C VAL A 182 2.22 -9.90 1.54
N ILE A 183 2.67 -10.88 2.31
CA ILE A 183 2.68 -10.80 3.77
C ILE A 183 4.08 -10.45 4.29
N ASP A 184 4.21 -10.27 5.61
CA ASP A 184 5.47 -9.96 6.29
C ASP A 184 6.41 -11.18 6.29
N CYS A 185 7.15 -11.34 5.22
CA CYS A 185 8.07 -12.47 5.02
C CYS A 185 9.49 -12.05 4.64
N ASN A 186 9.69 -10.79 4.30
CA ASN A 186 10.98 -10.27 3.89
C ASN A 186 11.30 -8.99 4.64
N LEU A 187 12.52 -8.89 5.18
CA LEU A 187 12.97 -7.64 5.75
C LEU A 187 13.19 -6.60 4.63
N PRO A 188 12.44 -5.49 4.61
CA PRO A 188 12.59 -4.48 3.58
C PRO A 188 14.01 -3.90 3.58
N ARG A 189 14.58 -3.78 2.38
CA ARG A 189 15.90 -3.17 2.22
C ARG A 189 15.93 -1.72 2.70
N PRO A 190 17.04 -1.26 3.31
CA PRO A 190 17.21 0.14 3.65
C PRO A 190 17.26 1.01 2.39
N VAL A 191 17.04 2.30 2.59
CA VAL A 191 17.19 3.31 1.53
C VAL A 191 18.61 3.26 0.95
N ASN A 192 18.71 3.14 -0.37
CA ASN A 192 19.98 3.16 -1.07
C ASN A 192 20.48 4.61 -1.21
N VAL A 193 21.66 4.91 -0.69
CA VAL A 193 22.23 6.27 -0.68
C VAL A 193 22.35 6.87 -2.09
N LYS A 194 22.76 6.07 -3.09
CA LYS A 194 22.88 6.54 -4.48
C LYS A 194 21.51 6.91 -5.04
N SER A 195 20.50 6.07 -4.82
CA SER A 195 19.12 6.31 -5.25
C SER A 195 18.50 7.50 -4.52
N LEU A 196 18.76 7.65 -3.21
CA LEU A 196 18.34 8.80 -2.43
C LEU A 196 18.94 10.09 -2.99
N MET A 197 20.25 10.13 -3.21
CA MET A 197 20.92 11.32 -3.75
C MET A 197 20.43 11.70 -5.15
N LYS A 198 20.09 10.71 -5.98
CA LYS A 198 19.46 10.91 -7.29
C LYS A 198 18.06 11.49 -7.14
N ASN A 199 17.21 10.87 -6.33
CA ASN A 199 15.76 11.10 -6.32
C ASN A 199 15.26 12.02 -5.18
N LYS A 200 16.13 12.51 -4.27
CA LYS A 200 15.72 13.40 -3.16
C LYS A 200 15.05 14.71 -3.59
N ARG A 201 15.18 15.09 -4.85
CA ARG A 201 14.54 16.26 -5.46
C ARG A 201 13.42 15.88 -6.41
N ALA A 202 12.98 14.62 -6.41
CA ALA A 202 11.84 14.22 -7.20
C ALA A 202 10.58 14.90 -6.68
N LYS A 203 9.80 15.50 -7.58
CA LYS A 203 8.58 16.25 -7.27
C LYS A 203 7.46 15.87 -8.20
N THR A 204 6.24 16.04 -7.75
CA THR A 204 5.06 16.00 -8.60
C THR A 204 4.82 17.36 -9.26
N LYS A 205 3.96 17.36 -10.29
CA LYS A 205 3.51 18.58 -10.94
C LYS A 205 2.82 19.52 -9.96
N SER A 206 1.93 19.00 -9.12
CA SER A 206 1.21 19.77 -8.11
C SER A 206 2.12 20.41 -7.07
N GLU A 207 3.19 19.74 -6.64
CA GLU A 207 4.19 20.30 -5.72
C GLU A 207 4.91 21.49 -6.35
N ILE A 208 5.35 21.35 -7.62
CA ILE A 208 6.03 22.44 -8.34
C ILE A 208 5.07 23.63 -8.53
N MET A 209 3.84 23.37 -8.98
CA MET A 209 2.84 24.44 -9.13
C MET A 209 2.53 25.13 -7.78
N GLY A 210 2.56 24.38 -6.68
CA GLY A 210 2.40 24.92 -5.35
C GLY A 210 3.52 25.85 -4.90
N GLU A 211 4.77 25.58 -5.31
CA GLU A 211 5.94 26.44 -5.04
C GLU A 211 5.91 27.74 -5.86
N TYR A 212 5.45 27.65 -7.11
CA TYR A 212 5.41 28.78 -8.06
C TYR A 212 4.00 29.37 -8.23
N LYS A 213 3.20 29.45 -7.14
CA LYS A 213 1.79 29.89 -7.17
C LYS A 213 1.52 31.17 -7.92
N ASN A 214 2.48 32.11 -7.90
CA ASN A 214 2.34 33.44 -8.48
C ASN A 214 3.00 33.58 -9.87
N ASP A 215 3.62 32.54 -10.39
CA ASP A 215 4.31 32.54 -11.68
C ASP A 215 4.11 31.20 -12.42
N PRO A 216 3.00 31.05 -13.14
CA PRO A 216 2.71 29.84 -13.90
C PRO A 216 3.77 29.51 -14.97
N THR A 217 4.39 30.54 -15.56
CA THR A 217 5.42 30.34 -16.60
C THR A 217 6.68 29.74 -15.99
N ALA A 218 7.10 30.23 -14.82
CA ALA A 218 8.22 29.64 -14.09
C ALA A 218 7.92 28.22 -13.62
N ALA A 219 6.66 27.93 -13.21
CA ALA A 219 6.21 26.58 -12.86
C ALA A 219 6.37 25.61 -14.03
N GLU A 220 5.89 25.97 -15.22
CA GLU A 220 6.01 25.14 -16.43
C GLU A 220 7.47 24.89 -16.81
N ALA A 221 8.32 25.92 -16.74
CA ALA A 221 9.74 25.79 -17.01
C ALA A 221 10.42 24.83 -16.01
N GLU A 222 10.07 24.91 -14.72
CA GLU A 222 10.65 24.01 -13.70
C GLU A 222 10.10 22.57 -13.85
N ILE A 223 8.84 22.39 -14.24
CA ILE A 223 8.27 21.06 -14.57
C ILE A 223 9.07 20.43 -15.72
N ALA A 224 9.26 21.18 -16.83
CA ALA A 224 10.02 20.69 -17.99
C ALA A 224 11.46 20.32 -17.61
N LYS A 225 12.12 21.15 -16.80
CA LYS A 225 13.48 20.93 -16.31
C LYS A 225 13.56 19.71 -15.37
N THR A 226 12.57 19.52 -14.52
CA THR A 226 12.50 18.38 -13.59
C THR A 226 12.26 17.09 -14.37
N ALA A 227 11.37 17.13 -15.37
CA ALA A 227 11.12 16.02 -16.28
C ALA A 227 12.37 15.63 -17.09
N ALA A 228 13.09 16.63 -17.64
CA ALA A 228 14.34 16.39 -18.39
C ALA A 228 15.43 15.72 -17.55
N LYS A 229 15.40 15.90 -16.22
CA LYS A 229 16.32 15.24 -15.28
C LYS A 229 15.84 13.86 -14.83
N GLY A 230 14.64 13.40 -15.27
CA GLY A 230 14.03 12.15 -14.80
C GLY A 230 13.65 12.20 -13.31
N LEU A 231 13.27 13.37 -12.80
CA LEU A 231 12.91 13.61 -11.41
C LEU A 231 11.43 14.01 -11.24
N LEU A 232 10.66 14.03 -12.33
CA LEU A 232 9.22 14.27 -12.25
C LEU A 232 8.51 12.97 -11.89
N ILE A 233 7.82 12.96 -10.74
CA ILE A 233 6.87 11.92 -10.39
C ILE A 233 5.63 12.12 -11.26
N GLU A 234 5.23 11.08 -11.98
CA GLU A 234 4.02 11.13 -12.82
C GLU A 234 2.80 11.37 -11.95
N GLU A 235 1.95 12.30 -12.34
CA GLU A 235 0.74 12.67 -11.61
C GLU A 235 -0.45 12.60 -12.56
N TRP A 236 -1.45 11.79 -12.22
CA TRP A 236 -2.62 11.51 -13.04
C TRP A 236 -3.91 11.81 -12.27
N SER A 237 -4.82 12.52 -12.95
CA SER A 237 -6.19 12.73 -12.50
C SER A 237 -7.10 11.55 -12.84
N ALA A 238 -8.34 11.59 -12.38
CA ALA A 238 -9.38 10.63 -12.77
C ALA A 238 -9.61 10.62 -14.29
N ALA A 239 -9.56 11.78 -14.93
CA ALA A 239 -9.69 11.91 -16.39
C ALA A 239 -8.47 11.29 -17.11
N ASP A 240 -7.27 11.50 -16.60
CA ASP A 240 -6.05 10.94 -17.19
C ASP A 240 -6.05 9.40 -17.24
N ILE A 241 -6.65 8.74 -16.26
CA ILE A 241 -6.79 7.30 -16.20
C ILE A 241 -8.09 6.77 -16.81
N GLU A 242 -8.86 7.65 -17.49
CA GLU A 242 -10.15 7.33 -18.13
C GLU A 242 -11.14 6.66 -17.15
N ALA A 243 -11.13 7.08 -15.88
CA ALA A 243 -12.02 6.55 -14.87
C ALA A 243 -13.44 7.08 -15.02
N ASP A 244 -14.43 6.21 -14.96
CA ASP A 244 -15.84 6.56 -14.97
C ASP A 244 -16.21 7.31 -13.67
N PRO A 245 -16.71 8.55 -13.75
CA PRO A 245 -17.06 9.35 -12.57
C PRO A 245 -18.10 8.71 -11.65
N GLU A 246 -18.96 7.84 -12.15
CA GLU A 246 -19.97 7.15 -11.35
C GLU A 246 -19.40 5.98 -10.53
N ARG A 247 -18.17 5.57 -10.82
CA ARG A 247 -17.50 4.41 -10.21
C ARG A 247 -16.33 4.79 -9.30
N ILE A 248 -16.04 6.07 -9.13
CA ILE A 248 -14.93 6.57 -8.31
C ILE A 248 -15.41 7.35 -7.09
N GLY A 249 -14.51 7.54 -6.13
CA GLY A 249 -14.74 8.36 -4.95
C GLY A 249 -16.00 7.97 -4.17
N PHE A 250 -16.59 8.95 -3.53
CA PHE A 250 -17.81 8.75 -2.72
C PHE A 250 -19.03 8.31 -3.56
N ALA A 251 -19.13 8.76 -4.82
CA ALA A 251 -20.24 8.41 -5.72
C ALA A 251 -20.19 6.92 -6.07
N GLY A 252 -19.00 6.39 -6.39
CA GLY A 252 -18.80 5.00 -6.76
C GLY A 252 -18.70 4.02 -5.58
N SER A 253 -18.89 4.50 -4.34
CA SER A 253 -18.73 3.70 -3.11
C SER A 253 -20.08 3.23 -2.58
N PRO A 254 -20.44 1.94 -2.68
CA PRO A 254 -21.64 1.40 -2.06
C PRO A 254 -21.54 1.38 -0.52
N THR A 255 -20.34 1.29 0.04
CA THR A 255 -20.11 1.33 1.49
C THR A 255 -19.81 2.75 1.94
N LYS A 256 -20.56 3.25 2.94
CA LYS A 256 -20.38 4.59 3.51
C LYS A 256 -20.17 4.51 5.00
N VAL A 257 -19.06 5.08 5.49
CA VAL A 257 -18.81 5.16 6.92
C VAL A 257 -19.82 6.12 7.55
N LYS A 258 -20.67 5.60 8.41
CA LYS A 258 -21.67 6.40 9.15
C LYS A 258 -21.05 7.06 10.37
N GLN A 259 -20.22 6.32 11.10
CA GLN A 259 -19.58 6.78 12.34
C GLN A 259 -18.35 5.94 12.64
N VAL A 260 -17.30 6.56 13.12
CA VAL A 260 -16.11 5.90 13.67
C VAL A 260 -16.14 6.06 15.18
N GLN A 261 -16.09 4.94 15.91
CA GLN A 261 -15.92 4.91 17.35
C GLN A 261 -14.57 4.31 17.66
N SER A 262 -13.74 5.03 18.39
CA SER A 262 -12.48 4.47 18.90
C SER A 262 -12.78 3.74 20.19
N VAL A 263 -12.54 2.43 20.21
CA VAL A 263 -12.58 1.64 21.44
C VAL A 263 -11.19 1.71 22.07
N ILE A 264 -11.07 2.42 23.18
CA ILE A 264 -9.87 2.38 24.00
C ILE A 264 -9.98 1.12 24.84
N LEU A 265 -9.11 0.15 24.59
CA LEU A 265 -8.95 -1.00 25.48
C LEU A 265 -8.30 -0.47 26.77
N THR A 266 -9.12 -0.12 27.74
CA THR A 266 -8.64 0.08 29.12
C THR A 266 -8.43 -1.30 29.72
N ALA A 267 -7.24 -1.54 30.29
CA ALA A 267 -7.05 -2.72 31.11
C ALA A 267 -8.16 -2.71 32.18
N GLY A 268 -8.95 -3.78 32.20
CA GLY A 268 -9.88 -4.03 33.30
C GLY A 268 -9.10 -4.25 34.62
N ASP A 269 -9.81 -4.47 35.69
CA ASP A 269 -9.17 -4.83 36.97
C ASP A 269 -8.26 -6.03 36.79
N ALA A 270 -6.99 -5.89 37.15
CA ALA A 270 -6.02 -6.96 37.03
C ALA A 270 -6.45 -8.14 37.94
N LYS A 271 -6.64 -9.31 37.35
CA LYS A 271 -6.90 -10.54 38.10
C LYS A 271 -5.56 -11.10 38.60
N THR A 272 -5.39 -11.13 39.89
CA THR A 272 -4.23 -11.76 40.51
C THR A 272 -4.52 -13.27 40.70
N VAL A 273 -3.68 -14.11 40.11
CA VAL A 273 -3.80 -15.57 40.18
C VAL A 273 -2.73 -16.09 41.10
N GLU A 274 -3.11 -16.94 42.06
CA GLU A 274 -2.15 -17.57 42.94
C GLU A 274 -1.28 -18.62 42.16
N PRO A 275 0.00 -18.76 42.49
CA PRO A 275 0.91 -19.68 41.78
C PRO A 275 0.69 -21.13 42.19
N THR A 276 -0.54 -21.62 42.12
CA THR A 276 -0.92 -23.01 42.38
C THR A 276 -1.31 -23.68 41.04
N ALA A 277 -1.12 -25.02 40.97
CA ALA A 277 -1.44 -25.76 39.77
C ALA A 277 -2.93 -25.63 39.39
N ASP A 278 -3.82 -25.63 40.36
CA ASP A 278 -5.27 -25.51 40.14
C ASP A 278 -5.68 -24.12 39.63
N ALA A 279 -5.14 -23.05 40.23
CA ALA A 279 -5.44 -21.70 39.83
C ALA A 279 -4.88 -21.38 38.43
N ILE A 280 -3.73 -21.91 38.06
CA ILE A 280 -3.16 -21.79 36.71
C ILE A 280 -4.01 -22.57 35.70
N ALA A 281 -4.47 -23.77 36.05
CA ALA A 281 -5.35 -24.57 35.18
C ALA A 281 -6.68 -23.86 34.94
N GLU A 282 -7.26 -23.23 35.96
CA GLU A 282 -8.50 -22.44 35.82
C GLU A 282 -8.29 -21.24 34.93
N LEU A 283 -7.19 -20.49 35.06
CA LEU A 283 -6.84 -19.36 34.17
C LEU A 283 -6.68 -19.87 32.73
N MET A 284 -6.00 -20.96 32.48
CA MET A 284 -5.83 -21.52 31.13
C MET A 284 -7.18 -21.94 30.55
N HIS A 285 -8.08 -22.50 31.34
CA HIS A 285 -9.42 -22.86 30.91
C HIS A 285 -10.25 -21.61 30.54
N GLU A 286 -10.16 -20.54 31.34
CA GLU A 286 -10.80 -19.26 31.06
C GLU A 286 -10.29 -18.68 29.73
N LEU A 287 -8.97 -18.59 29.52
CA LEU A 287 -8.36 -18.05 28.31
C LEU A 287 -8.72 -18.84 27.04
N ILE A 288 -8.85 -20.16 27.14
CA ILE A 288 -9.30 -21.02 26.04
C ILE A 288 -10.81 -20.81 25.78
N SER A 289 -11.63 -20.75 26.83
CA SER A 289 -13.05 -20.52 26.74
C SER A 289 -13.40 -19.18 26.10
N ASP A 290 -12.60 -18.16 26.39
CA ASP A 290 -12.76 -16.80 25.84
C ASP A 290 -12.10 -16.64 24.45
N HIS A 291 -11.61 -17.75 23.85
CA HIS A 291 -10.90 -17.73 22.56
C HIS A 291 -9.69 -16.77 22.52
N THR A 292 -9.08 -16.50 23.68
CA THR A 292 -7.84 -15.71 23.79
C THR A 292 -6.62 -16.57 23.46
N LEU A 293 -6.69 -17.86 23.78
CA LEU A 293 -5.73 -18.91 23.42
C LEU A 293 -6.48 -20.03 22.70
N GLY A 294 -5.97 -20.44 21.51
CA GLY A 294 -6.57 -21.54 20.76
C GLY A 294 -6.40 -21.44 19.30
#